data_4faa4d9793a13fd8feb8332ba400d4f3
#
_entry.id   4faa4d9793a13fd8feb8332ba400d4f3
#
_cell.length_a   1.000
_cell.length_b   1.000
_cell.length_c   1.000
_cell.angle_alpha   90.00
_cell.angle_beta   90.00
_cell.angle_gamma   90.00
#
_symmetry.space_group_name_H-M   'P 1'
#
loop_
_entity.id
_entity.type
_entity.pdbx_description
1 polymer ?
#
loop_
_entity_poly.entity_id
_entity_poly.type
_entity_poly.pdbx_seq_one_letter_code
_entity_poly.pdbx_strand_id
1 'polypeptide(L)'
;GISKAGATIKNAPDFFQRNQFTYNLNLKYNYIQEGTGSRAAVFLGNSDSTAFRVIPAKSQSQSVLRVGTNAGAKDYPLTTALTAGDWHALSIVYTEDEQQGYVALYCDGAKVLNATGIGFKLSNTTNLAAGIGAAYGTSYLCNGTYDNIVVMAAAATEEEAITETQARLDAIKGAVQTDGNIVISGADVDKATANINGLTYKGFGMLNGNSTSNLLLDYKAEHSDQYWEMMRYLFGGEYPLFTHIKMEMGNDGNNSTGAEACTMRYENEEADASRSPGFVMAADAKKINPNVKISILRWEMPAWVASKWSSDRTGAGYEAVYKWYKETIFDAYEKYGYVVDFVDPDKNETTDPNEDFIKWFSNRVKKETDFPDYMDQAAIDAYHNIRIIASDENKTLQIVPSMRSDNDLY
;
A
#
# COMPACT_ATOMS: atom_id res chain seq x y z
N GLY A 1 -2.60 9.02 8.66
CA GLY A 1 -3.40 9.10 9.90
C GLY A 1 -3.17 7.87 10.76
N ILE A 2 -2.87 8.05 12.05
CA ILE A 2 -2.72 6.95 13.01
C ILE A 2 -4.11 6.35 13.19
N SER A 3 -4.33 5.12 12.73
CA SER A 3 -5.55 4.38 13.03
C SER A 3 -5.67 4.22 14.55
N LYS A 4 -6.75 4.71 15.14
CA LYS A 4 -7.04 4.58 16.57
C LYS A 4 -7.80 3.29 16.90
N ALA A 5 -7.58 2.22 16.17
CA ALA A 5 -8.26 0.95 16.38
C ALA A 5 -7.24 -0.18 16.46
N GLY A 6 -7.41 -1.08 17.44
CA GLY A 6 -6.76 -2.38 17.45
C GLY A 6 -7.51 -3.37 16.57
N ALA A 7 -6.93 -4.54 16.36
CA ALA A 7 -7.58 -5.63 15.67
C ALA A 7 -8.37 -6.50 16.65
N THR A 8 -9.56 -6.93 16.23
CA THR A 8 -10.36 -7.95 16.94
C THR A 8 -10.32 -9.24 16.13
N ILE A 9 -10.03 -10.35 16.79
CA ILE A 9 -10.07 -11.68 16.15
C ILE A 9 -11.54 -12.10 16.02
N LYS A 10 -12.02 -12.25 14.78
CA LYS A 10 -13.35 -12.77 14.52
C LYS A 10 -13.43 -14.25 14.97
N ASN A 11 -14.59 -14.65 15.49
CA ASN A 11 -14.80 -16.01 16.00
C ASN A 11 -13.78 -16.43 17.07
N ALA A 12 -13.39 -15.50 17.95
CA ALA A 12 -12.47 -15.79 19.04
C ALA A 12 -12.78 -17.05 19.84
N PRO A 13 -14.05 -17.44 20.08
CA PRO A 13 -14.38 -18.71 20.74
C PRO A 13 -13.82 -19.93 20.03
N ASP A 14 -13.77 -19.97 18.69
CA ASP A 14 -13.28 -21.12 17.93
C ASP A 14 -11.80 -21.41 18.22
N PHE A 15 -11.04 -20.38 18.60
CA PHE A 15 -9.61 -20.48 18.86
C PHE A 15 -9.27 -20.57 20.35
N PHE A 16 -9.95 -19.82 21.21
CA PHE A 16 -9.57 -19.56 22.59
C PHE A 16 -10.54 -20.10 23.65
N GLN A 17 -11.78 -20.51 23.28
CA GLN A 17 -12.72 -21.13 24.18
C GLN A 17 -12.40 -22.63 24.35
N ARG A 18 -11.22 -22.89 24.92
CA ARG A 18 -10.61 -24.21 25.03
C ARG A 18 -9.95 -24.34 26.41
N ASN A 19 -9.75 -25.58 26.84
CA ASN A 19 -9.05 -25.89 28.09
C ASN A 19 -7.52 -25.73 27.98
N GLN A 20 -7.00 -25.60 26.76
CA GLN A 20 -5.58 -25.33 26.51
C GLN A 20 -5.35 -24.76 25.13
N PHE A 21 -4.35 -23.88 24.99
CA PHE A 21 -3.83 -23.40 23.72
C PHE A 21 -2.45 -22.73 23.92
N THR A 22 -1.73 -22.53 22.81
CA THR A 22 -0.57 -21.64 22.73
C THR A 22 -0.86 -20.54 21.73
N TYR A 23 -0.62 -19.28 22.15
CA TYR A 23 -0.82 -18.12 21.31
C TYR A 23 0.51 -17.39 21.13
N ASN A 24 1.09 -17.48 19.95
CA ASN A 24 2.35 -16.89 19.56
C ASN A 24 2.12 -15.66 18.70
N LEU A 25 2.88 -14.61 18.95
CA LEU A 25 2.91 -13.39 18.11
C LEU A 25 4.24 -12.67 18.24
N ASN A 26 4.59 -11.93 17.20
CA ASN A 26 5.65 -10.94 17.24
C ASN A 26 5.04 -9.57 17.50
N LEU A 27 5.65 -8.77 18.35
CA LEU A 27 5.19 -7.41 18.61
C LEU A 27 6.35 -6.43 18.73
N LYS A 28 6.11 -5.22 18.24
CA LYS A 28 6.95 -4.05 18.46
C LYS A 28 6.04 -2.91 18.87
N TYR A 29 6.12 -2.46 20.12
CA TYR A 29 5.33 -1.30 20.54
C TYR A 29 6.18 -0.03 20.47
N ASN A 30 5.55 1.06 19.97
CA ASN A 30 6.29 2.27 19.59
C ASN A 30 6.23 3.37 20.64
N TYR A 31 5.49 3.20 21.75
CA TYR A 31 5.23 4.30 22.65
C TYR A 31 4.90 3.87 24.07
N ILE A 32 5.63 4.46 25.02
CA ILE A 32 5.31 4.42 26.45
C ILE A 32 4.59 5.72 26.80
N GLN A 33 3.30 5.64 27.14
CA GLN A 33 2.61 6.77 27.75
C GLN A 33 2.61 6.62 29.26
N GLU A 34 3.32 7.47 29.94
CA GLU A 34 3.28 7.54 31.39
C GLU A 34 1.85 7.78 31.87
N GLY A 35 1.44 7.08 32.96
CA GLY A 35 0.22 7.37 33.72
C GLY A 35 -1.07 6.65 33.27
N THR A 36 -1.10 5.88 32.20
CA THR A 36 -2.31 5.15 31.76
C THR A 36 -2.11 3.64 31.66
N GLY A 37 -1.72 3.00 32.71
CA GLY A 37 -1.31 1.61 32.81
C GLY A 37 -2.29 0.51 32.38
N SER A 38 -3.03 0.68 31.29
CA SER A 38 -4.01 -0.32 30.86
C SER A 38 -3.94 -0.69 29.38
N ARG A 39 -2.89 -0.27 28.65
CA ARG A 39 -2.78 -0.50 27.22
C ARG A 39 -2.41 -1.94 26.92
N ALA A 40 -3.31 -2.65 26.24
CA ALA A 40 -3.19 -4.07 25.97
C ALA A 40 -2.53 -4.35 24.62
N ALA A 41 -1.39 -5.04 24.61
CA ALA A 41 -0.88 -5.66 23.38
C ALA A 41 -1.72 -6.86 22.98
N VAL A 42 -2.16 -7.65 23.97
CA VAL A 42 -3.07 -8.78 23.81
C VAL A 42 -4.18 -8.67 24.86
N PHE A 43 -5.39 -8.96 24.44
CA PHE A 43 -6.57 -9.06 25.30
C PHE A 43 -7.30 -10.38 25.01
N LEU A 44 -7.70 -11.08 26.07
CA LEU A 44 -8.54 -12.29 26.02
C LEU A 44 -9.54 -12.27 27.18
N GLY A 45 -10.82 -12.29 26.87
CA GLY A 45 -11.90 -12.28 27.85
C GLY A 45 -13.20 -11.73 27.31
N ASN A 46 -14.22 -11.55 28.19
CA ASN A 46 -15.53 -10.99 27.80
C ASN A 46 -15.83 -9.63 28.43
N SER A 47 -15.10 -9.25 29.47
CA SER A 47 -15.29 -8.00 30.21
C SER A 47 -14.03 -7.66 31.00
N ASP A 48 -13.98 -6.46 31.58
CA ASP A 48 -12.86 -6.07 32.43
C ASP A 48 -12.69 -6.92 33.71
N SER A 49 -13.76 -7.59 34.13
CA SER A 49 -13.79 -8.48 35.28
C SER A 49 -13.59 -9.97 34.96
N THR A 50 -13.49 -10.31 33.68
CA THR A 50 -13.24 -11.68 33.21
C THR A 50 -12.37 -11.63 31.97
N ALA A 51 -11.15 -11.18 32.14
CA ALA A 51 -10.18 -11.06 31.08
C ALA A 51 -8.74 -11.08 31.60
N PHE A 52 -7.83 -11.47 30.75
CA PHE A 52 -6.42 -11.13 30.95
C PHE A 52 -5.87 -10.30 29.79
N ARG A 53 -4.83 -9.53 30.09
CA ARG A 53 -4.17 -8.63 29.14
C ARG A 53 -2.66 -8.69 29.32
N VAL A 54 -1.93 -8.71 28.22
CA VAL A 54 -0.50 -8.43 28.25
C VAL A 54 -0.31 -6.92 28.03
N ILE A 55 0.25 -6.25 29.02
CA ILE A 55 0.53 -4.82 29.00
C ILE A 55 2.03 -4.63 28.92
N PRO A 56 2.58 -4.24 27.74
CA PRO A 56 4.02 -4.14 27.55
C PRO A 56 4.66 -3.00 28.34
N ALA A 57 3.92 -1.94 28.60
CA ALA A 57 4.41 -0.78 29.35
C ALA A 57 3.40 -0.36 30.42
N LYS A 58 3.47 -1.00 31.59
CA LYS A 58 2.80 -0.54 32.79
C LYS A 58 3.50 0.70 33.37
N SER A 59 4.85 0.71 33.31
CA SER A 59 5.76 1.82 33.48
C SER A 59 6.96 1.66 32.55
N GLN A 60 7.91 2.59 32.57
CA GLN A 60 9.13 2.52 31.72
C GLN A 60 9.93 1.22 31.95
N SER A 61 9.88 0.63 33.12
CA SER A 61 10.65 -0.56 33.49
C SER A 61 9.80 -1.78 33.83
N GLN A 62 8.50 -1.75 33.58
CA GLN A 62 7.60 -2.83 33.99
C GLN A 62 6.58 -3.20 32.90
N SER A 63 6.62 -4.46 32.49
CA SER A 63 5.56 -5.12 31.73
C SER A 63 4.78 -6.05 32.65
N VAL A 64 3.49 -6.24 32.43
CA VAL A 64 2.64 -7.06 33.31
C VAL A 64 1.67 -7.91 32.52
N LEU A 65 1.31 -9.07 33.08
CA LEU A 65 0.03 -9.71 32.85
C LEU A 65 -0.99 -9.10 33.81
N ARG A 66 -2.01 -8.43 33.29
CA ARG A 66 -3.15 -7.97 34.09
C ARG A 66 -4.30 -8.93 33.98
N VAL A 67 -4.79 -9.39 35.11
CA VAL A 67 -5.97 -10.25 35.21
C VAL A 67 -7.08 -9.47 35.90
N GLY A 68 -8.22 -9.36 35.23
CA GLY A 68 -9.44 -8.78 35.76
C GLY A 68 -10.35 -9.87 36.30
N THR A 69 -10.82 -9.68 37.53
CA THR A 69 -11.82 -10.54 38.18
C THR A 69 -12.91 -9.66 38.80
N ASN A 70 -14.00 -10.27 39.24
CA ASN A 70 -15.06 -9.56 39.97
C ASN A 70 -14.56 -8.86 41.25
N ALA A 71 -13.43 -9.30 41.81
CA ALA A 71 -12.79 -8.68 42.95
C ALA A 71 -11.86 -7.50 42.59
N GLY A 72 -11.75 -7.17 41.32
CA GLY A 72 -10.88 -6.12 40.78
C GLY A 72 -9.76 -6.67 39.90
N ALA A 73 -8.93 -5.79 39.39
CA ALA A 73 -7.80 -6.16 38.55
C ALA A 73 -6.52 -6.40 39.36
N LYS A 74 -5.76 -7.43 39.03
CA LYS A 74 -4.46 -7.76 39.60
C LYS A 74 -3.38 -7.79 38.53
N ASP A 75 -2.26 -7.12 38.80
CA ASP A 75 -1.08 -7.09 37.94
C ASP A 75 -0.04 -8.11 38.42
N TYR A 76 0.47 -8.89 37.50
CA TYR A 76 1.56 -9.83 37.68
C TYR A 76 2.75 -9.35 36.86
N PRO A 77 3.80 -8.81 37.49
CA PRO A 77 4.97 -8.32 36.80
C PRO A 77 5.69 -9.43 36.03
N LEU A 78 6.11 -9.12 34.79
CA LEU A 78 7.02 -9.96 34.04
C LEU A 78 8.44 -9.83 34.62
N THR A 79 9.21 -10.90 34.62
CA THR A 79 10.59 -10.89 35.13
C THR A 79 11.52 -10.03 34.31
N THR A 80 11.18 -9.84 33.01
CA THR A 80 11.87 -8.96 32.09
C THR A 80 10.84 -8.02 31.44
N ALA A 81 11.09 -6.72 31.47
CA ALA A 81 10.25 -5.75 30.79
C ALA A 81 10.52 -5.78 29.28
N LEU A 82 9.45 -5.69 28.50
CA LEU A 82 9.53 -5.47 27.07
C LEU A 82 10.01 -4.04 26.80
N THR A 83 10.91 -3.85 25.84
CA THR A 83 11.45 -2.53 25.48
C THR A 83 10.67 -1.89 24.34
N ALA A 84 10.35 -0.60 24.48
CA ALA A 84 9.70 0.14 23.41
C ALA A 84 10.66 0.33 22.22
N GLY A 85 10.14 0.15 21.01
CA GLY A 85 10.92 0.29 19.79
C GLY A 85 11.62 -0.98 19.33
N ASP A 86 11.73 -1.99 20.19
CA ASP A 86 12.30 -3.28 19.84
C ASP A 86 11.22 -4.29 19.45
N TRP A 87 11.59 -5.24 18.61
CA TRP A 87 10.76 -6.40 18.32
C TRP A 87 10.92 -7.45 19.41
N HIS A 88 9.80 -8.02 19.82
CA HIS A 88 9.70 -9.09 20.79
C HIS A 88 8.90 -10.25 20.21
N ALA A 89 9.35 -11.47 20.45
CA ALA A 89 8.60 -12.68 20.19
C ALA A 89 7.93 -13.16 21.48
N LEU A 90 6.61 -13.18 21.49
CA LEU A 90 5.82 -13.54 22.68
C LEU A 90 5.06 -14.83 22.45
N SER A 91 5.10 -15.74 23.43
CA SER A 91 4.27 -16.92 23.52
C SER A 91 3.44 -16.88 24.81
N ILE A 92 2.14 -17.03 24.66
CA ILE A 92 1.16 -17.12 25.75
C ILE A 92 0.67 -18.56 25.79
N VAL A 93 1.03 -19.29 26.83
CA VAL A 93 0.60 -20.67 27.05
C VAL A 93 -0.53 -20.66 28.08
N TYR A 94 -1.68 -21.16 27.67
CA TYR A 94 -2.87 -21.25 28.48
C TYR A 94 -3.22 -22.72 28.74
N THR A 95 -3.53 -23.03 30.02
CA THR A 95 -4.06 -24.32 30.48
C THR A 95 -5.16 -24.12 31.50
N GLU A 96 -6.01 -25.12 31.72
CA GLU A 96 -7.04 -25.11 32.77
C GLU A 96 -6.96 -26.36 33.64
N ASP A 97 -7.27 -26.20 34.90
CA ASP A 97 -7.67 -27.28 35.78
C ASP A 97 -9.19 -27.26 36.06
N GLU A 98 -9.65 -27.98 37.10
CA GLU A 98 -11.07 -28.03 37.45
C GLU A 98 -11.60 -26.67 37.95
N GLN A 99 -10.73 -25.81 38.54
CA GLN A 99 -11.11 -24.57 39.20
C GLN A 99 -10.89 -23.33 38.35
N GLN A 100 -9.79 -23.23 37.65
CA GLN A 100 -9.41 -22.02 36.90
C GLN A 100 -8.48 -22.27 35.73
N GLY A 101 -8.29 -21.21 34.95
CA GLY A 101 -7.24 -21.15 33.94
C GLY A 101 -5.92 -20.65 34.50
N TYR A 102 -4.83 -21.01 33.84
CA TYR A 102 -3.46 -20.56 34.12
C TYR A 102 -2.83 -20.00 32.85
N VAL A 103 -2.08 -18.93 33.02
CA VAL A 103 -1.35 -18.27 31.93
C VAL A 103 0.14 -18.26 32.27
N ALA A 104 0.96 -18.81 31.41
CA ALA A 104 2.41 -18.63 31.43
C ALA A 104 2.84 -17.80 30.22
N LEU A 105 3.86 -16.96 30.38
CA LEU A 105 4.39 -16.13 29.32
C LEU A 105 5.87 -16.40 29.08
N TYR A 106 6.20 -16.49 27.80
CA TYR A 106 7.57 -16.65 27.32
C TYR A 106 7.85 -15.52 26.31
N CYS A 107 9.03 -14.95 26.38
CA CYS A 107 9.42 -13.86 25.52
C CYS A 107 10.91 -13.95 25.22
N ASP A 108 11.26 -13.83 23.92
CA ASP A 108 12.62 -13.71 23.45
C ASP A 108 13.56 -14.83 23.96
N GLY A 109 13.09 -16.06 23.94
CA GLY A 109 13.85 -17.23 24.39
C GLY A 109 13.90 -17.44 25.90
N ALA A 110 13.06 -16.71 26.68
CA ALA A 110 13.04 -16.84 28.13
C ALA A 110 11.61 -16.95 28.70
N LYS A 111 11.45 -17.65 29.82
CA LYS A 111 10.22 -17.58 30.60
C LYS A 111 10.17 -16.26 31.36
N VAL A 112 9.15 -15.46 31.09
CA VAL A 112 8.98 -14.14 31.74
C VAL A 112 7.84 -14.09 32.77
N LEU A 113 6.97 -15.10 32.78
CA LEU A 113 5.94 -15.29 33.81
C LEU A 113 5.68 -16.79 34.00
N ASN A 114 5.74 -17.26 35.25
CA ASN A 114 5.32 -18.62 35.60
C ASN A 114 3.79 -18.77 35.44
N ALA A 115 3.34 -20.02 35.27
CA ALA A 115 1.93 -20.33 35.22
C ALA A 115 1.16 -19.70 36.40
N THR A 116 0.32 -18.73 36.06
CA THR A 116 -0.39 -17.87 37.02
C THR A 116 -1.87 -18.09 36.90
N GLY A 117 -2.54 -18.42 38.00
CA GLY A 117 -3.98 -18.61 38.03
C GLY A 117 -4.73 -17.31 37.78
N ILE A 118 -5.72 -17.36 36.90
CA ILE A 118 -6.49 -16.18 36.47
C ILE A 118 -7.88 -16.10 37.13
N GLY A 119 -8.29 -17.10 37.90
CA GLY A 119 -9.54 -17.10 38.66
C GLY A 119 -10.81 -17.33 37.84
N PHE A 120 -10.69 -17.64 36.56
CA PHE A 120 -11.79 -18.01 35.69
C PHE A 120 -11.28 -18.96 34.58
N LYS A 121 -12.20 -19.57 33.81
CA LYS A 121 -11.88 -20.48 32.72
C LYS A 121 -12.33 -19.87 31.40
N LEU A 122 -11.45 -19.85 30.40
CA LEU A 122 -11.81 -19.36 29.05
C LEU A 122 -12.78 -20.33 28.37
N SER A 123 -12.65 -21.64 28.63
CA SER A 123 -13.59 -22.65 28.09
C SER A 123 -15.05 -22.38 28.45
N ASN A 124 -15.29 -21.75 29.62
CA ASN A 124 -16.61 -21.42 30.14
C ASN A 124 -17.00 -19.95 29.94
N THR A 125 -16.13 -19.14 29.33
CA THR A 125 -16.37 -17.71 29.16
C THR A 125 -17.32 -17.46 28.00
N THR A 126 -18.51 -16.96 28.29
CA THR A 126 -19.48 -16.57 27.26
C THR A 126 -19.08 -15.28 26.57
N ASN A 127 -19.38 -15.12 25.28
CA ASN A 127 -19.04 -13.94 24.49
C ASN A 127 -17.54 -13.60 24.54
N LEU A 128 -16.70 -14.63 24.50
CA LEU A 128 -15.26 -14.47 24.51
C LEU A 128 -14.80 -13.61 23.31
N ALA A 129 -14.04 -12.58 23.61
CA ALA A 129 -13.40 -11.69 22.63
C ALA A 129 -11.87 -11.80 22.75
N ALA A 130 -11.21 -11.65 21.62
CA ALA A 130 -9.76 -11.54 21.55
C ALA A 130 -9.37 -10.26 20.78
N GLY A 131 -8.43 -9.51 21.33
CA GLY A 131 -7.95 -8.26 20.75
C GLY A 131 -6.43 -8.22 20.67
N ILE A 132 -5.93 -7.57 19.63
CA ILE A 132 -4.51 -7.31 19.38
C ILE A 132 -4.33 -5.79 19.27
N GLY A 133 -3.39 -5.25 20.05
CA GLY A 133 -3.18 -3.81 20.10
C GLY A 133 -4.30 -3.01 20.79
N ALA A 134 -5.33 -3.69 21.26
CA ALA A 134 -6.44 -3.10 22.02
C ALA A 134 -7.21 -4.15 22.80
N ALA A 135 -7.99 -3.73 23.78
CA ALA A 135 -9.14 -4.45 24.27
C ALA A 135 -10.39 -3.91 23.58
N TYR A 136 -11.34 -4.76 23.26
CA TYR A 136 -12.63 -4.37 22.63
C TYR A 136 -12.51 -3.50 21.35
N GLY A 137 -11.48 -3.71 20.56
CA GLY A 137 -11.27 -3.03 19.27
C GLY A 137 -10.86 -1.56 19.35
N THR A 138 -11.34 -0.79 20.29
CA THR A 138 -11.06 0.66 20.42
C THR A 138 -10.62 1.12 21.79
N SER A 139 -10.69 0.25 22.80
CA SER A 139 -10.32 0.56 24.18
C SER A 139 -8.92 0.03 24.49
N TYR A 140 -8.23 0.69 25.40
CA TYR A 140 -6.90 0.30 25.89
C TYR A 140 -5.86 0.08 24.79
N LEU A 141 -5.85 0.98 23.81
CA LEU A 141 -4.99 0.90 22.62
C LEU A 141 -3.50 0.86 22.97
N CYS A 142 -2.79 -0.13 22.45
CA CYS A 142 -1.34 -0.23 22.45
C CYS A 142 -0.82 0.06 21.04
N ASN A 143 -0.15 1.20 20.88
CA ASN A 143 0.43 1.55 19.60
C ASN A 143 1.64 0.67 19.30
N GLY A 144 1.54 -0.14 18.27
CA GLY A 144 2.59 -1.10 17.91
C GLY A 144 2.34 -1.76 16.56
N THR A 145 3.33 -2.52 16.15
CA THR A 145 3.28 -3.42 15.00
C THR A 145 3.19 -4.85 15.50
N TYR A 146 2.35 -5.65 14.87
CA TYR A 146 2.10 -7.04 15.22
C TYR A 146 2.24 -7.91 13.99
N ASP A 147 2.92 -9.05 14.14
CA ASP A 147 3.22 -9.93 13.03
C ASP A 147 3.24 -11.40 13.45
N ASN A 148 3.18 -12.29 12.49
CA ASN A 148 3.33 -13.74 12.64
C ASN A 148 2.48 -14.33 13.78
N ILE A 149 1.17 -14.06 13.73
CA ILE A 149 0.19 -14.45 14.75
C ILE A 149 -0.26 -15.88 14.49
N VAL A 150 -0.02 -16.77 15.47
CA VAL A 150 -0.36 -18.20 15.38
C VAL A 150 -1.04 -18.64 16.66
N VAL A 151 -2.16 -19.36 16.54
CA VAL A 151 -2.85 -20.01 17.67
C VAL A 151 -2.81 -21.53 17.43
N MET A 152 -2.26 -22.26 18.38
CA MET A 152 -2.21 -23.72 18.39
C MET A 152 -3.19 -24.26 19.46
N ALA A 153 -3.91 -25.34 19.12
CA ALA A 153 -4.91 -25.94 20.02
C ALA A 153 -4.30 -26.78 21.17
N ALA A 154 -2.98 -26.78 21.31
CA ALA A 154 -2.23 -27.47 22.37
C ALA A 154 -1.44 -26.47 23.20
N ALA A 155 -1.29 -26.75 24.50
CA ALA A 155 -0.35 -26.03 25.33
C ALA A 155 1.07 -26.49 25.02
N ALA A 156 1.95 -25.57 24.63
CA ALA A 156 3.36 -25.84 24.47
C ALA A 156 4.01 -26.14 25.84
N THR A 157 4.96 -27.02 25.85
CA THR A 157 5.87 -27.19 26.99
C THR A 157 6.74 -25.94 27.17
N GLU A 158 7.38 -25.79 28.30
CA GLU A 158 8.32 -24.70 28.56
C GLU A 158 9.45 -24.65 27.53
N GLU A 159 10.04 -25.81 27.21
CA GLU A 159 11.13 -25.92 26.25
C GLU A 159 10.67 -25.53 24.83
N GLU A 160 9.50 -25.98 24.40
CA GLU A 160 8.93 -25.62 23.12
C GLU A 160 8.64 -24.10 23.02
N ALA A 161 8.06 -23.50 24.05
CA ALA A 161 7.75 -22.08 24.06
C ALA A 161 9.02 -21.20 24.09
N ILE A 162 10.04 -21.60 24.82
CA ILE A 162 11.35 -20.93 24.84
C ILE A 162 12.01 -21.04 23.45
N THR A 163 12.07 -22.25 22.89
CA THR A 163 12.66 -22.50 21.57
C THR A 163 11.93 -21.70 20.47
N GLU A 164 10.61 -21.73 20.47
CA GLU A 164 9.79 -21.00 19.49
C GLU A 164 9.99 -19.49 19.58
N THR A 165 9.97 -18.92 20.80
CA THR A 165 10.17 -17.47 20.93
C THR A 165 11.60 -17.04 20.59
N GLN A 166 12.60 -17.86 20.86
CA GLN A 166 13.97 -17.59 20.40
C GLN A 166 14.09 -17.66 18.88
N ALA A 167 13.55 -18.72 18.25
CA ALA A 167 13.58 -18.87 16.80
C ALA A 167 12.86 -17.73 16.07
N ARG A 168 11.72 -17.27 16.60
CA ARG A 168 10.99 -16.11 16.09
C ARG A 168 11.80 -14.82 16.22
N LEU A 169 12.44 -14.60 17.39
CA LEU A 169 13.28 -13.43 17.60
C LEU A 169 14.48 -13.42 16.66
N ASP A 170 15.12 -14.60 16.47
CA ASP A 170 16.25 -14.75 15.54
C ASP A 170 15.80 -14.52 14.09
N ALA A 171 14.62 -15.01 13.71
CA ALA A 171 14.04 -14.73 12.39
C ALA A 171 13.76 -13.25 12.19
N ILE A 172 13.23 -12.54 13.19
CA ILE A 172 13.02 -11.09 13.16
C ILE A 172 14.36 -10.36 13.04
N LYS A 173 15.35 -10.72 13.87
CA LYS A 173 16.69 -10.11 13.84
C LYS A 173 17.43 -10.46 12.58
N GLY A 174 17.26 -11.65 12.05
CA GLY A 174 17.80 -12.06 10.75
C GLY A 174 17.13 -11.36 9.56
N ALA A 175 15.84 -10.99 9.70
CA ALA A 175 15.10 -10.19 8.73
C ALA A 175 15.40 -8.69 8.86
N VAL A 176 15.79 -8.22 10.05
CA VAL A 176 16.32 -6.86 10.24
C VAL A 176 17.76 -6.84 9.76
N GLN A 177 17.92 -6.61 8.48
CA GLN A 177 19.25 -6.38 7.93
C GLN A 177 19.86 -5.14 8.54
N THR A 178 20.96 -5.34 9.22
CA THR A 178 21.71 -4.28 9.89
C THR A 178 22.34 -3.25 8.93
N ASP A 179 22.31 -3.52 7.61
CA ASP A 179 22.99 -2.70 6.60
C ASP A 179 22.10 -2.29 5.41
N GLY A 180 20.77 -2.45 5.51
CA GLY A 180 19.86 -2.10 4.40
C GLY A 180 19.98 -3.00 3.16
N ASN A 181 20.74 -4.07 3.23
CA ASN A 181 20.90 -5.01 2.13
C ASN A 181 19.72 -5.99 2.07
N ILE A 182 19.07 -6.06 0.94
CA ILE A 182 18.09 -7.12 0.64
C ILE A 182 18.87 -8.31 0.14
N VAL A 183 18.81 -9.44 0.89
CA VAL A 183 19.43 -10.70 0.43
C VAL A 183 18.37 -11.52 -0.32
N ILE A 184 18.58 -11.68 -1.61
CA ILE A 184 17.79 -12.59 -2.45
C ILE A 184 18.60 -13.88 -2.58
N SER A 185 18.08 -14.96 -2.00
CA SER A 185 18.73 -16.28 -2.10
C SER A 185 18.47 -16.95 -3.44
N GLY A 186 19.26 -17.95 -3.79
CA GLY A 186 18.99 -18.78 -4.96
C GLY A 186 17.60 -19.41 -4.94
N ALA A 187 17.12 -19.80 -3.75
CA ALA A 187 15.77 -20.37 -3.58
C ALA A 187 14.66 -19.34 -3.87
N ASP A 188 14.88 -18.06 -3.62
CA ASP A 188 13.93 -17.00 -3.96
C ASP A 188 13.90 -16.76 -5.46
N VAL A 189 15.06 -16.80 -6.11
CA VAL A 189 15.18 -16.72 -7.58
C VAL A 189 14.48 -17.92 -8.23
N ASP A 190 14.67 -19.13 -7.70
CA ASP A 190 14.01 -20.34 -8.21
C ASP A 190 12.48 -20.24 -8.10
N LYS A 191 11.96 -19.72 -6.99
CA LYS A 191 10.52 -19.45 -6.82
C LYS A 191 10.01 -18.42 -7.82
N ALA A 192 10.75 -17.34 -8.03
CA ALA A 192 10.39 -16.30 -8.97
C ALA A 192 10.42 -16.82 -10.42
N THR A 193 11.42 -17.60 -10.79
CA THR A 193 11.56 -18.18 -12.14
C THR A 193 10.53 -19.26 -12.43
N ALA A 194 9.96 -19.91 -11.41
CA ALA A 194 8.88 -20.88 -11.58
C ALA A 194 7.60 -20.24 -12.18
N ASN A 195 7.47 -18.92 -12.09
CA ASN A 195 6.39 -18.12 -12.71
C ASN A 195 5.00 -18.78 -12.59
N ILE A 196 4.63 -19.18 -11.39
CA ILE A 196 3.41 -19.95 -11.09
C ILE A 196 2.14 -19.26 -11.64
N ASN A 197 2.14 -17.93 -11.69
CA ASN A 197 1.00 -17.12 -12.17
C ASN A 197 1.10 -16.73 -13.64
N GLY A 198 2.13 -17.13 -14.37
CA GLY A 198 2.38 -16.74 -15.75
C GLY A 198 2.63 -15.23 -15.95
N LEU A 199 2.93 -14.51 -14.87
CA LEU A 199 3.14 -13.06 -14.89
C LEU A 199 4.64 -12.74 -15.05
N THR A 200 4.93 -11.78 -15.90
CA THR A 200 6.30 -11.24 -16.05
C THR A 200 6.35 -9.86 -15.43
N TYR A 201 7.31 -9.65 -14.53
CA TYR A 201 7.58 -8.32 -13.98
C TYR A 201 8.01 -7.36 -15.07
N LYS A 202 7.36 -6.21 -15.16
CA LYS A 202 7.58 -5.20 -16.20
C LYS A 202 8.43 -4.00 -15.77
N GLY A 203 8.91 -4.00 -14.55
CA GLY A 203 9.65 -2.90 -13.96
C GLY A 203 8.80 -1.99 -13.07
N PHE A 204 9.43 -0.98 -12.53
CA PHE A 204 8.75 0.09 -11.80
C PHE A 204 8.40 1.24 -12.74
N GLY A 205 7.34 1.98 -12.40
CA GLY A 205 7.01 3.25 -13.02
C GLY A 205 7.11 4.40 -12.03
N MET A 206 7.14 5.62 -12.56
CA MET A 206 7.03 6.83 -11.76
C MET A 206 5.89 7.70 -12.27
N LEU A 207 5.28 8.45 -11.38
CA LEU A 207 4.34 9.52 -11.71
C LEU A 207 5.10 10.85 -11.77
N ASN A 208 4.91 11.56 -12.86
CA ASN A 208 5.33 12.94 -13.03
C ASN A 208 4.07 13.80 -13.03
N GLY A 209 3.81 14.45 -11.91
CA GLY A 209 2.57 15.18 -11.71
C GLY A 209 2.72 16.45 -10.89
N ASN A 210 1.66 17.25 -10.86
CA ASN A 210 1.55 18.49 -10.08
C ASN A 210 2.69 19.49 -10.36
N SER A 211 3.22 19.51 -11.57
CA SER A 211 4.36 20.34 -12.00
C SER A 211 5.63 20.20 -11.16
N THR A 212 5.76 19.12 -10.38
CA THR A 212 6.97 18.89 -9.57
C THR A 212 8.23 18.78 -10.42
N SER A 213 8.10 18.34 -11.66
CA SER A 213 9.19 18.26 -12.64
C SER A 213 9.68 19.63 -13.16
N ASN A 214 8.99 20.73 -12.89
CA ASN A 214 9.54 22.06 -13.16
C ASN A 214 10.88 22.27 -12.47
N LEU A 215 11.00 21.84 -11.21
CA LEU A 215 12.28 21.89 -10.48
C LEU A 215 13.36 21.07 -11.17
N LEU A 216 13.01 19.95 -11.81
CA LEU A 216 13.96 19.13 -12.55
C LEU A 216 14.39 19.81 -13.85
N LEU A 217 13.54 20.58 -14.50
CA LEU A 217 13.89 21.36 -15.69
C LEU A 217 14.80 22.55 -15.32
N ASP A 218 14.52 23.23 -14.20
CA ASP A 218 15.41 24.25 -13.66
C ASP A 218 16.78 23.64 -13.33
N TYR A 219 16.78 22.50 -12.64
CA TYR A 219 18.01 21.76 -12.34
C TYR A 219 18.76 21.33 -13.62
N LYS A 220 18.05 20.91 -14.67
CA LYS A 220 18.64 20.62 -15.98
C LYS A 220 19.32 21.83 -16.59
N ALA A 221 18.71 23.01 -16.45
CA ALA A 221 19.26 24.24 -17.01
C ALA A 221 20.52 24.71 -16.25
N GLU A 222 20.55 24.57 -14.93
CA GLU A 222 21.62 25.04 -14.06
C GLU A 222 22.73 23.99 -13.86
N HIS A 223 22.36 22.69 -13.86
CA HIS A 223 23.24 21.55 -13.53
C HIS A 223 23.06 20.40 -14.54
N SER A 224 23.29 20.70 -15.83
CA SER A 224 22.99 19.78 -16.93
C SER A 224 23.69 18.43 -16.80
N ASP A 225 24.96 18.39 -16.42
CA ASP A 225 25.71 17.13 -16.32
C ASP A 225 25.11 16.20 -15.25
N GLN A 226 24.79 16.76 -14.08
CA GLN A 226 24.19 16.02 -12.96
C GLN A 226 22.76 15.58 -13.29
N TYR A 227 21.99 16.43 -14.00
CA TYR A 227 20.67 16.03 -14.48
C TYR A 227 20.75 14.79 -15.40
N TRP A 228 21.66 14.81 -16.38
CA TRP A 228 21.81 13.67 -17.28
C TRP A 228 22.41 12.44 -16.61
N GLU A 229 23.24 12.61 -15.60
CA GLU A 229 23.72 11.52 -14.76
C GLU A 229 22.54 10.88 -14.00
N MET A 230 21.71 11.69 -13.34
CA MET A 230 20.47 11.22 -12.68
C MET A 230 19.54 10.48 -13.65
N MET A 231 19.29 11.04 -14.84
CA MET A 231 18.46 10.41 -15.87
C MET A 231 19.02 9.04 -16.30
N ARG A 232 20.34 8.90 -16.40
CA ARG A 232 20.98 7.61 -16.68
C ARG A 232 20.81 6.61 -15.55
N TYR A 233 20.84 7.02 -14.28
CA TYR A 233 20.56 6.13 -13.16
C TYR A 233 19.09 5.67 -13.13
N LEU A 234 18.16 6.55 -13.47
CA LEU A 234 16.75 6.25 -13.43
C LEU A 234 16.29 5.35 -14.60
N PHE A 235 16.78 5.62 -15.82
CA PHE A 235 16.25 5.03 -17.05
C PHE A 235 17.25 4.23 -17.85
N GLY A 236 18.55 4.28 -17.51
CA GLY A 236 19.62 3.65 -18.27
C GLY A 236 20.05 2.29 -17.73
N GLY A 237 21.04 1.69 -18.39
CA GLY A 237 21.61 0.40 -18.01
C GLY A 237 20.81 -0.79 -18.51
N GLU A 238 21.30 -1.99 -18.21
CA GLU A 238 20.64 -3.26 -18.56
C GLU A 238 19.36 -3.47 -17.73
N TYR A 239 19.34 -2.96 -16.50
CA TYR A 239 18.22 -3.07 -15.56
C TYR A 239 17.85 -1.67 -15.04
N PRO A 240 17.11 -0.88 -15.84
CA PRO A 240 16.73 0.47 -15.45
C PRO A 240 15.83 0.45 -14.22
N LEU A 241 15.97 1.46 -13.34
CA LEU A 241 15.13 1.60 -12.17
C LEU A 241 13.66 1.82 -12.58
N PHE A 242 13.44 2.69 -13.57
CA PHE A 242 12.11 2.94 -14.11
C PHE A 242 12.01 2.56 -15.58
N THR A 243 10.94 1.85 -15.89
CA THR A 243 10.58 1.41 -17.25
C THR A 243 9.32 2.09 -17.76
N HIS A 244 8.65 2.91 -16.93
CA HIS A 244 7.40 3.58 -17.27
C HIS A 244 7.34 4.95 -16.59
N ILE A 245 6.86 5.96 -17.33
CA ILE A 245 6.53 7.29 -16.83
C ILE A 245 5.04 7.54 -17.07
N LYS A 246 4.29 7.84 -16.00
CA LYS A 246 2.93 8.36 -16.06
C LYS A 246 2.99 9.87 -15.89
N MET A 247 2.38 10.62 -16.80
CA MET A 247 2.34 12.08 -16.78
C MET A 247 0.92 12.58 -16.61
N GLU A 248 0.77 13.68 -15.89
CA GLU A 248 -0.52 14.34 -15.74
C GLU A 248 -0.74 15.39 -16.85
N MET A 249 -1.98 15.49 -17.29
CA MET A 249 -2.47 16.56 -18.14
C MET A 249 -3.37 17.49 -17.29
N GLY A 250 -2.97 18.74 -17.15
CA GLY A 250 -3.61 19.72 -16.28
C GLY A 250 -4.35 20.82 -17.01
N ASN A 251 -4.81 21.81 -16.22
CA ASN A 251 -5.59 22.95 -16.70
C ASN A 251 -5.03 24.32 -16.28
N ASP A 252 -3.75 24.39 -15.86
CA ASP A 252 -3.11 25.55 -15.23
C ASP A 252 -3.69 25.88 -13.84
N GLY A 253 -4.64 25.12 -13.34
CA GLY A 253 -5.24 25.34 -12.02
C GLY A 253 -4.33 24.88 -10.91
N ASN A 254 -4.25 25.68 -9.84
CA ASN A 254 -3.51 25.28 -8.65
C ASN A 254 -4.29 24.24 -7.84
N ASN A 255 -3.62 23.18 -7.45
CA ASN A 255 -4.16 22.12 -6.61
C ASN A 255 -3.32 21.97 -5.32
N SER A 256 -3.48 20.87 -4.60
CA SER A 256 -2.84 20.65 -3.29
C SER A 256 -1.31 20.70 -3.30
N THR A 257 -0.66 20.41 -4.44
CA THR A 257 0.81 20.27 -4.54
C THR A 257 1.43 21.11 -5.64
N GLY A 258 0.63 21.78 -6.46
CA GLY A 258 1.09 22.62 -7.56
C GLY A 258 0.05 22.77 -8.65
N ALA A 259 0.45 23.35 -9.77
CA ALA A 259 -0.37 23.50 -10.96
C ALA A 259 0.22 22.71 -12.12
N GLU A 260 -0.51 21.74 -12.66
CA GLU A 260 -0.09 21.04 -13.86
C GLU A 260 -0.47 21.87 -15.09
N ALA A 261 0.50 22.09 -15.97
CA ALA A 261 0.34 22.96 -17.11
C ALA A 261 -0.66 22.42 -18.14
N CYS A 262 -1.46 23.30 -18.68
CA CYS A 262 -2.41 22.98 -19.75
C CYS A 262 -1.72 22.99 -21.11
N THR A 263 -1.77 21.89 -21.81
CA THR A 263 -1.24 21.78 -23.17
C THR A 263 -2.11 22.48 -24.22
N MET A 264 -3.41 22.67 -23.91
CA MET A 264 -4.38 23.28 -24.83
C MET A 264 -5.43 24.09 -24.04
N ARG A 265 -5.18 25.39 -23.85
CA ARG A 265 -6.00 26.28 -23.00
C ARG A 265 -7.35 26.63 -23.61
N TYR A 266 -7.41 26.63 -24.94
CA TYR A 266 -8.60 27.00 -25.71
C TYR A 266 -8.88 25.96 -26.78
N GLU A 267 -10.14 25.79 -27.18
CA GLU A 267 -10.57 24.79 -28.15
C GLU A 267 -9.89 24.88 -29.53
N ASN A 268 -9.56 26.10 -29.96
CA ASN A 268 -8.94 26.37 -31.26
C ASN A 268 -7.46 26.76 -31.13
N GLU A 269 -6.85 26.53 -29.99
CA GLU A 269 -5.43 26.69 -29.78
C GLU A 269 -4.69 25.47 -30.33
N GLU A 270 -3.55 25.67 -30.95
CA GLU A 270 -2.62 24.58 -31.23
C GLU A 270 -2.09 24.03 -29.90
N ALA A 271 -2.04 22.72 -29.75
CA ALA A 271 -1.53 22.10 -28.55
C ALA A 271 -0.04 22.41 -28.36
N ASP A 272 0.38 22.54 -27.10
CA ASP A 272 1.77 22.76 -26.76
C ASP A 272 2.19 21.87 -25.58
N ALA A 273 2.69 20.69 -25.91
CA ALA A 273 3.20 19.71 -24.95
C ALA A 273 4.42 20.23 -24.18
N SER A 274 5.15 21.22 -24.71
CA SER A 274 6.32 21.77 -24.04
C SER A 274 5.99 22.59 -22.77
N ARG A 275 4.73 22.98 -22.59
CA ARG A 275 4.28 23.66 -21.38
C ARG A 275 4.31 22.72 -20.15
N SER A 276 4.03 21.42 -20.36
CA SER A 276 4.09 20.43 -19.29
C SER A 276 5.49 19.83 -19.18
N PRO A 277 6.14 19.99 -18.03
CA PRO A 277 7.49 19.47 -17.81
C PRO A 277 7.56 17.96 -17.91
N GLY A 278 6.45 17.27 -17.68
CA GLY A 278 6.34 15.82 -17.84
C GLY A 278 6.68 15.34 -19.24
N PHE A 279 6.17 16.01 -20.28
CA PHE A 279 6.46 15.66 -21.67
C PHE A 279 7.93 15.87 -22.03
N VAL A 280 8.55 16.95 -21.51
CA VAL A 280 9.98 17.19 -21.68
C VAL A 280 10.83 16.11 -21.02
N MET A 281 10.49 15.76 -19.78
CA MET A 281 11.20 14.70 -19.03
C MET A 281 11.03 13.33 -19.72
N ALA A 282 9.85 13.02 -20.22
CA ALA A 282 9.60 11.78 -20.96
C ALA A 282 10.45 11.70 -22.22
N ALA A 283 10.59 12.81 -22.94
CA ALA A 283 11.49 12.92 -24.09
C ALA A 283 12.95 12.65 -23.71
N ASP A 284 13.40 13.18 -22.58
CA ASP A 284 14.76 12.97 -22.09
C ASP A 284 15.00 11.52 -21.64
N ALA A 285 13.99 10.91 -21.00
CA ALA A 285 14.04 9.49 -20.65
C ALA A 285 14.12 8.59 -21.89
N LYS A 286 13.35 8.89 -22.96
CA LYS A 286 13.41 8.20 -24.25
C LYS A 286 14.78 8.32 -24.93
N LYS A 287 15.51 9.40 -24.76
CA LYS A 287 16.91 9.55 -25.25
C LYS A 287 17.86 8.59 -24.55
N ILE A 288 17.62 8.30 -23.28
CA ILE A 288 18.42 7.35 -22.49
C ILE A 288 17.99 5.90 -22.77
N ASN A 289 16.68 5.64 -22.78
CA ASN A 289 16.11 4.33 -23.01
C ASN A 289 14.86 4.45 -23.88
N PRO A 290 14.97 4.15 -25.19
CA PRO A 290 13.84 4.23 -26.11
C PRO A 290 12.66 3.33 -25.75
N ASN A 291 12.89 2.29 -24.92
CA ASN A 291 11.87 1.33 -24.51
C ASN A 291 11.03 1.79 -23.30
N VAL A 292 11.36 2.93 -22.68
CA VAL A 292 10.53 3.49 -21.58
C VAL A 292 9.10 3.67 -22.07
N LYS A 293 8.14 3.15 -21.32
CA LYS A 293 6.73 3.32 -21.61
C LYS A 293 6.24 4.65 -21.08
N ILE A 294 5.37 5.29 -21.87
CA ILE A 294 4.81 6.59 -21.52
C ILE A 294 3.29 6.46 -21.41
N SER A 295 2.73 6.95 -20.32
CA SER A 295 1.28 7.12 -20.17
C SER A 295 0.93 8.56 -19.79
N ILE A 296 -0.26 8.98 -20.19
CA ILE A 296 -0.84 10.27 -19.82
C ILE A 296 -2.19 10.05 -19.14
N LEU A 297 -2.45 10.88 -18.14
CA LEU A 297 -3.64 10.80 -17.30
C LEU A 297 -4.29 12.19 -17.26
N ARG A 298 -5.61 12.21 -17.24
CA ARG A 298 -6.39 13.43 -17.05
C ARG A 298 -6.44 13.80 -15.58
N TRP A 299 -5.57 14.73 -15.16
CA TRP A 299 -5.64 15.30 -13.81
C TRP A 299 -6.82 16.26 -13.70
N GLU A 300 -6.82 17.32 -14.53
CA GLU A 300 -7.91 18.29 -14.58
C GLU A 300 -8.15 18.76 -16.03
N MET A 301 -9.41 18.97 -16.38
CA MET A 301 -9.79 19.41 -17.72
C MET A 301 -9.60 20.91 -17.92
N PRO A 302 -9.09 21.37 -19.08
CA PRO A 302 -9.17 22.76 -19.47
C PRO A 302 -10.63 23.28 -19.46
N ALA A 303 -10.82 24.57 -19.22
CA ALA A 303 -12.15 25.16 -19.07
C ALA A 303 -13.09 24.85 -20.24
N TRP A 304 -12.57 24.88 -21.47
CA TRP A 304 -13.36 24.59 -22.67
C TRP A 304 -13.80 23.10 -22.74
N VAL A 305 -12.95 22.17 -22.34
CA VAL A 305 -13.29 20.74 -22.23
C VAL A 305 -14.31 20.53 -21.13
N ALA A 306 -14.05 21.09 -19.92
CA ALA A 306 -14.93 20.97 -18.78
C ALA A 306 -16.34 21.53 -19.06
N SER A 307 -16.45 22.64 -19.80
CA SER A 307 -17.72 23.21 -20.21
C SER A 307 -18.53 22.26 -21.10
N LYS A 308 -17.89 21.65 -22.11
CA LYS A 308 -18.54 20.67 -22.99
C LYS A 308 -18.90 19.38 -22.25
N TRP A 309 -17.99 18.88 -21.41
CA TRP A 309 -18.25 17.72 -20.57
C TRP A 309 -19.42 17.91 -19.61
N SER A 310 -19.58 19.11 -19.05
CA SER A 310 -20.68 19.43 -18.15
C SER A 310 -22.02 19.57 -18.86
N SER A 311 -22.01 20.02 -20.12
CA SER A 311 -23.23 20.20 -20.92
C SER A 311 -23.71 18.91 -21.58
N ASP A 312 -22.79 18.04 -21.99
CA ASP A 312 -23.08 16.77 -22.67
C ASP A 312 -21.96 15.76 -22.37
N ARG A 313 -22.23 14.78 -21.52
CA ARG A 313 -21.29 13.72 -21.12
C ARG A 313 -21.25 12.54 -22.07
N THR A 314 -21.90 12.60 -23.22
CA THR A 314 -21.97 11.49 -24.17
C THR A 314 -21.50 11.85 -25.56
N GLY A 315 -21.72 13.08 -26.01
CA GLY A 315 -21.36 13.55 -27.34
C GLY A 315 -20.23 14.57 -27.31
N ALA A 316 -20.60 15.86 -27.20
CA ALA A 316 -19.64 16.95 -27.28
C ALA A 316 -18.55 16.91 -26.20
N GLY A 317 -18.88 16.39 -25.02
CA GLY A 317 -17.90 16.19 -23.94
C GLY A 317 -16.88 15.13 -24.25
N TYR A 318 -17.32 14.00 -24.79
CA TYR A 318 -16.42 12.91 -25.21
C TYR A 318 -15.45 13.38 -26.30
N GLU A 319 -15.98 14.04 -27.34
CA GLU A 319 -15.17 14.58 -28.43
C GLU A 319 -14.20 15.68 -27.96
N ALA A 320 -14.58 16.50 -27.00
CA ALA A 320 -13.70 17.53 -26.45
C ALA A 320 -12.51 16.92 -25.70
N VAL A 321 -12.73 15.91 -24.85
CA VAL A 321 -11.64 15.21 -24.18
C VAL A 321 -10.74 14.52 -25.19
N TYR A 322 -11.34 13.83 -26.19
CA TYR A 322 -10.58 13.14 -27.23
C TYR A 322 -9.73 14.13 -28.05
N LYS A 323 -10.29 15.25 -28.49
CA LYS A 323 -9.56 16.29 -29.21
C LYS A 323 -8.35 16.77 -28.40
N TRP A 324 -8.54 17.08 -27.13
CA TRP A 324 -7.45 17.54 -26.26
C TRP A 324 -6.31 16.52 -26.16
N TYR A 325 -6.64 15.23 -25.97
CA TYR A 325 -5.65 14.16 -25.94
C TYR A 325 -4.95 14.00 -27.29
N LYS A 326 -5.73 13.92 -28.39
CA LYS A 326 -5.22 13.72 -29.74
C LYS A 326 -4.22 14.81 -30.12
N GLU A 327 -4.61 16.07 -30.00
CA GLU A 327 -3.74 17.20 -30.36
C GLU A 327 -2.49 17.26 -29.47
N THR A 328 -2.61 16.96 -28.19
CA THR A 328 -1.45 16.90 -27.28
C THR A 328 -0.47 15.77 -27.67
N ILE A 329 -0.99 14.59 -28.05
CA ILE A 329 -0.15 13.47 -28.48
C ILE A 329 0.54 13.79 -29.82
N PHE A 330 -0.16 14.43 -30.73
CA PHE A 330 0.40 14.85 -32.00
C PHE A 330 1.53 15.88 -31.82
N ASP A 331 1.32 16.89 -30.99
CA ASP A 331 2.35 17.89 -30.69
C ASP A 331 3.55 17.27 -29.94
N ALA A 332 3.32 16.32 -29.04
CA ALA A 332 4.41 15.59 -28.38
C ALA A 332 5.25 14.79 -29.40
N TYR A 333 4.61 14.20 -30.41
CA TYR A 333 5.33 13.54 -31.48
C TYR A 333 6.11 14.53 -32.35
N GLU A 334 5.49 15.64 -32.77
CA GLU A 334 6.14 16.67 -33.55
C GLU A 334 7.41 17.21 -32.86
N LYS A 335 7.31 17.53 -31.58
CA LYS A 335 8.39 18.15 -30.81
C LYS A 335 9.46 17.17 -30.34
N TYR A 336 9.06 15.97 -29.99
CA TYR A 336 9.90 15.02 -29.25
C TYR A 336 10.07 13.65 -29.91
N GLY A 337 9.33 13.36 -30.98
CA GLY A 337 9.47 12.12 -31.75
C GLY A 337 8.92 10.88 -31.07
N TYR A 338 8.00 10.99 -30.08
CA TYR A 338 7.37 9.83 -29.48
C TYR A 338 5.84 9.94 -29.41
N VAL A 339 5.18 8.81 -29.58
CA VAL A 339 3.77 8.61 -29.28
C VAL A 339 3.67 7.94 -27.91
N VAL A 340 2.68 8.32 -27.10
CA VAL A 340 2.46 7.68 -25.79
C VAL A 340 1.99 6.23 -25.96
N ASP A 341 2.35 5.35 -25.04
CA ASP A 341 1.96 3.94 -25.09
C ASP A 341 0.57 3.71 -24.48
N PHE A 342 0.17 4.57 -23.52
CA PHE A 342 -1.09 4.43 -22.80
C PHE A 342 -1.74 5.78 -22.53
N VAL A 343 -3.06 5.76 -22.43
CA VAL A 343 -3.86 6.92 -21.99
C VAL A 343 -4.84 6.49 -20.90
N ASP A 344 -5.03 7.35 -19.91
CA ASP A 344 -6.08 7.26 -18.91
C ASP A 344 -7.03 8.45 -19.12
N PRO A 345 -8.09 8.28 -19.93
CA PRO A 345 -8.95 9.38 -20.31
C PRO A 345 -10.05 9.67 -19.30
N ASP A 346 -10.28 8.78 -18.34
CA ASP A 346 -11.29 8.96 -17.31
C ASP A 346 -10.77 9.90 -16.21
N LYS A 347 -11.59 10.17 -15.23
CA LYS A 347 -11.24 11.09 -14.16
C LYS A 347 -10.20 10.47 -13.23
N ASN A 348 -9.17 11.25 -12.89
CA ASN A 348 -8.24 10.91 -11.82
C ASN A 348 -8.98 10.69 -10.48
N GLU A 349 -8.57 9.65 -9.75
CA GLU A 349 -9.15 9.25 -8.46
C GLU A 349 -10.68 9.09 -8.49
N THR A 350 -11.20 8.48 -9.54
CA THR A 350 -12.66 8.28 -9.68
C THR A 350 -13.19 7.27 -8.67
N THR A 351 -14.45 7.43 -8.29
CA THR A 351 -15.19 6.42 -7.51
C THR A 351 -16.16 5.63 -8.36
N ASP A 352 -16.36 6.03 -9.61
CA ASP A 352 -17.36 5.49 -10.52
C ASP A 352 -16.82 5.63 -11.95
N PRO A 353 -16.11 4.61 -12.45
CA PRO A 353 -15.54 4.62 -13.80
C PRO A 353 -16.61 4.80 -14.88
N ASN A 354 -16.35 5.65 -15.86
CA ASN A 354 -17.24 5.82 -16.99
C ASN A 354 -16.91 4.81 -18.09
N GLU A 355 -17.42 3.59 -17.95
CA GLU A 355 -17.14 2.47 -18.84
C GLU A 355 -17.52 2.74 -20.31
N ASP A 356 -18.63 3.44 -20.55
CA ASP A 356 -19.06 3.80 -21.90
C ASP A 356 -18.10 4.78 -22.56
N PHE A 357 -17.60 5.76 -21.79
CA PHE A 357 -16.59 6.68 -22.27
C PHE A 357 -15.26 5.96 -22.55
N ILE A 358 -14.82 5.08 -21.68
CA ILE A 358 -13.59 4.30 -21.84
C ILE A 358 -13.64 3.49 -23.14
N LYS A 359 -14.73 2.75 -23.38
CA LYS A 359 -14.94 1.98 -24.63
C LYS A 359 -14.99 2.89 -25.86
N TRP A 360 -15.74 3.99 -25.75
CA TRP A 360 -15.86 4.96 -26.82
C TRP A 360 -14.50 5.55 -27.20
N PHE A 361 -13.71 5.97 -26.19
CA PHE A 361 -12.39 6.57 -26.40
C PHE A 361 -11.42 5.57 -27.06
N SER A 362 -11.37 4.33 -26.57
CA SER A 362 -10.58 3.26 -27.19
C SER A 362 -10.93 3.06 -28.66
N ASN A 363 -12.21 2.98 -28.96
CA ASN A 363 -12.68 2.84 -30.34
C ASN A 363 -12.32 4.07 -31.21
N ARG A 364 -12.36 5.26 -30.63
CA ARG A 364 -12.05 6.50 -31.34
C ARG A 364 -10.57 6.59 -31.70
N VAL A 365 -9.67 6.19 -30.79
CA VAL A 365 -8.23 6.07 -31.04
C VAL A 365 -7.95 5.09 -32.20
N LYS A 366 -8.54 3.90 -32.14
CA LYS A 366 -8.32 2.84 -33.13
C LYS A 366 -8.84 3.19 -34.57
N LYS A 367 -9.79 4.13 -34.64
CA LYS A 367 -10.45 4.52 -35.89
C LYS A 367 -10.06 5.92 -36.37
N GLU A 368 -9.10 6.57 -35.77
CA GLU A 368 -8.63 7.88 -36.21
C GLU A 368 -8.02 7.79 -37.61
N THR A 369 -8.33 8.72 -38.45
CA THR A 369 -7.83 8.81 -39.85
C THR A 369 -7.26 10.17 -40.20
N ASP A 370 -7.50 11.16 -39.35
CA ASP A 370 -7.06 12.54 -39.55
C ASP A 370 -5.72 12.74 -38.82
N PHE A 371 -4.63 12.51 -39.52
CA PHE A 371 -3.26 12.65 -38.99
C PHE A 371 -2.54 13.78 -39.70
N PRO A 372 -1.72 14.56 -38.98
CA PRO A 372 -0.87 15.57 -39.61
C PRO A 372 0.18 14.95 -40.57
N ASP A 373 0.55 15.70 -41.57
CA ASP A 373 1.53 15.26 -42.59
C ASP A 373 2.91 14.90 -42.01
N TYR A 374 3.25 15.42 -40.84
CA TYR A 374 4.52 15.12 -40.18
C TYR A 374 4.55 13.74 -39.48
N MET A 375 3.41 13.10 -39.27
CA MET A 375 3.35 11.75 -38.70
C MET A 375 3.59 10.69 -39.76
N ASP A 376 4.65 9.95 -39.61
CA ASP A 376 4.94 8.80 -40.47
C ASP A 376 4.06 7.59 -40.10
N GLN A 377 4.10 6.55 -40.98
CA GLN A 377 3.28 5.35 -40.78
C GLN A 377 3.57 4.66 -39.43
N ALA A 378 4.82 4.67 -38.96
CA ALA A 378 5.18 4.05 -37.70
C ALA A 378 4.54 4.79 -36.49
N ALA A 379 4.48 6.12 -36.56
CA ALA A 379 3.80 6.94 -35.56
C ALA A 379 2.27 6.76 -35.60
N ILE A 380 1.69 6.64 -36.78
CA ILE A 380 0.26 6.33 -37.00
C ILE A 380 -0.08 4.97 -36.39
N ASP A 381 0.74 3.95 -36.71
CA ASP A 381 0.57 2.61 -36.13
C ASP A 381 0.73 2.62 -34.62
N ALA A 382 1.69 3.37 -34.05
CA ALA A 382 1.86 3.54 -32.63
C ALA A 382 0.64 4.20 -31.99
N TYR A 383 0.05 5.22 -32.62
CA TYR A 383 -1.16 5.88 -32.16
C TYR A 383 -2.35 4.91 -32.08
N HIS A 384 -2.59 4.13 -33.15
CA HIS A 384 -3.66 3.13 -33.17
C HIS A 384 -3.46 2.01 -32.14
N ASN A 385 -2.22 1.75 -31.71
CA ASN A 385 -1.86 0.77 -30.71
C ASN A 385 -1.84 1.32 -29.28
N ILE A 386 -2.20 2.59 -29.05
CA ILE A 386 -2.36 3.16 -27.71
C ILE A 386 -3.38 2.32 -26.93
N ARG A 387 -2.98 1.91 -25.74
CA ARG A 387 -3.85 1.16 -24.82
C ARG A 387 -4.45 2.07 -23.77
N ILE A 388 -5.67 1.75 -23.35
CA ILE A 388 -6.34 2.48 -22.28
C ILE A 388 -5.91 1.89 -20.95
N ILE A 389 -5.51 2.75 -20.01
CA ILE A 389 -5.43 2.43 -18.59
C ILE A 389 -6.78 2.86 -18.00
N ALA A 390 -7.54 1.94 -17.53
CA ALA A 390 -8.83 2.22 -16.94
C ALA A 390 -8.95 1.46 -15.62
N SER A 391 -9.30 2.10 -14.57
CA SER A 391 -9.41 3.52 -14.33
C SER A 391 -8.54 3.87 -13.13
N ASP A 392 -8.21 5.15 -12.96
CA ASP A 392 -7.50 5.59 -11.75
C ASP A 392 -8.51 5.73 -10.60
N GLU A 393 -8.76 4.62 -9.91
CA GLU A 393 -9.78 4.52 -8.86
C GLU A 393 -9.21 4.80 -7.47
N ASN A 394 -9.92 5.62 -6.70
CA ASN A 394 -9.44 6.03 -5.37
C ASN A 394 -9.81 5.07 -4.22
N LYS A 395 -10.50 3.96 -4.50
CA LYS A 395 -10.93 3.00 -3.47
C LYS A 395 -10.69 1.55 -3.89
N THR A 396 -11.66 0.95 -4.53
CA THR A 396 -11.65 -0.45 -4.96
C THR A 396 -11.71 -0.50 -6.46
N LEU A 397 -11.09 -1.50 -7.05
CA LEU A 397 -11.11 -1.73 -8.49
C LEU A 397 -12.52 -2.09 -8.97
N GLN A 398 -13.41 -1.09 -9.10
CA GLN A 398 -14.81 -1.30 -9.47
C GLN A 398 -14.98 -1.73 -10.91
N ILE A 399 -14.08 -1.30 -11.79
CA ILE A 399 -14.09 -1.70 -13.20
C ILE A 399 -13.80 -3.20 -13.40
N VAL A 400 -13.07 -3.84 -12.48
CA VAL A 400 -12.66 -5.25 -12.64
C VAL A 400 -13.84 -6.22 -12.75
N PRO A 401 -14.93 -6.11 -11.96
CA PRO A 401 -16.12 -6.93 -12.17
C PRO A 401 -16.74 -6.76 -13.55
N SER A 402 -16.81 -5.53 -14.07
CA SER A 402 -17.33 -5.23 -15.40
C SER A 402 -16.47 -5.84 -16.51
N MET A 403 -15.14 -5.76 -16.38
CA MET A 403 -14.21 -6.38 -17.34
C MET A 403 -14.39 -7.90 -17.46
N ARG A 404 -14.90 -8.57 -16.42
CA ARG A 404 -15.16 -10.02 -16.47
C ARG A 404 -16.39 -10.37 -17.30
N SER A 405 -17.32 -9.46 -17.47
CA SER A 405 -18.60 -9.65 -18.14
C SER A 405 -18.72 -8.90 -19.49
N ASP A 406 -17.83 -7.96 -19.75
CA ASP A 406 -17.81 -7.12 -20.94
C ASP A 406 -16.46 -7.27 -21.66
N ASN A 407 -16.48 -7.98 -22.79
CA ASN A 407 -15.28 -8.24 -23.60
C ASN A 407 -14.71 -6.96 -24.26
N ASP A 408 -15.49 -5.91 -24.39
CA ASP A 408 -15.02 -4.63 -24.94
C ASP A 408 -14.22 -3.81 -23.93
N LEU A 409 -14.35 -4.15 -22.65
CA LEU A 409 -13.54 -3.57 -21.57
C LEU A 409 -12.27 -4.39 -21.28
N TYR A 410 -12.23 -5.67 -21.62
CA TYR A 410 -11.09 -6.57 -21.42
C TYR A 410 -10.11 -6.40 -22.57
#